data_63be291a67bcf9d728930405c2ee993b
#
_entry.id   63be291a67bcf9d728930405c2ee993b
#
_cell.length_a   1.000
_cell.length_b   1.000
_cell.length_c   1.000
_cell.angle_alpha   90.00
_cell.angle_beta   90.00
_cell.angle_gamma   90.00
#
_symmetry.space_group_name_H-M   'P 1'
#
loop_
_entity.id
_entity.type
_entity.pdbx_description
1 polymer ?
#
loop_
_entity_poly.entity_id
_entity_poly.type
_entity_poly.pdbx_seq_one_letter_code
_entity_poly.pdbx_strand_id
1 'polypeptide(L)'
;MKGSLKSVLITLIVLSFSNIAIAQSNIDTPSITPVPVLCKLSATDYAPFNAITIFTNDESAYKWAKTHLSKWYGKYAPQITIAPFSGENMADEAYSFVVNDNGVQIKAANIIGVRYALFSLRQIVIPGRGTQKVESYIVPKGEVNDYPTMKFRGIHICWFPESHEWEIERMIRMAAYYKFNYVILEQWGTYQSRVAPWLHWPNPPMTKKAIKRFVALSKELGVTLIPQLNIFGHASFSRNVSGKHATIDIRPEYQPLFEPVAGWNWCLSNPETRKLIKSMIIELLEDFDNPPFFHIGCDEALKPSCPECCKQPYSELLVDYIGSVHKLLSERGVRAMMWQDMLLEKGDPRWQGYKANGTAETAKAAKTLPKDIVICDWFYKKPRQNYESYTYFKSLGYDHLACPWDNRSGIIAQAKAVEKAGTFGLLATIWNHYWGHNLANIYVTTSSMAWNTNATPPTELNKFKTHFREVGWDSNFKKYKQFGVFHTQVPTTTYYNPER
;
A
#
# COMPACT_ATOMS: atom_id res chain seq x y z
N MET A 1 -17.94 97.90 3.12
CA MET A 1 -18.56 97.12 4.19
C MET A 1 -18.78 95.75 3.71
N LYS A 2 -18.10 94.84 4.33
CA LYS A 2 -18.18 93.37 4.40
C LYS A 2 -19.15 92.63 3.49
N GLY A 3 -18.62 91.94 2.46
CA GLY A 3 -19.31 90.95 1.69
C GLY A 3 -18.56 89.61 1.81
N SER A 4 -19.27 88.60 2.30
CA SER A 4 -18.77 87.26 2.62
C SER A 4 -18.68 86.42 1.37
N LEU A 5 -17.48 85.86 1.06
CA LEU A 5 -17.30 84.80 0.11
C LEU A 5 -17.70 83.48 0.77
N LYS A 6 -18.65 82.76 0.17
CA LYS A 6 -18.93 81.38 0.49
C LYS A 6 -18.05 80.53 -0.39
N SER A 7 -17.07 79.83 0.21
CA SER A 7 -16.29 78.81 -0.41
C SER A 7 -17.12 77.50 -0.53
N VAL A 8 -17.30 77.04 -1.74
CA VAL A 8 -17.84 75.66 -2.03
C VAL A 8 -16.71 74.68 -1.94
N LEU A 9 -16.75 73.81 -0.94
CA LEU A 9 -15.80 72.70 -0.75
C LEU A 9 -16.27 71.51 -1.60
N ILE A 10 -15.59 71.23 -2.71
CA ILE A 10 -15.78 70.02 -3.50
C ILE A 10 -14.99 68.92 -2.84
N THR A 11 -15.68 67.99 -2.17
CA THR A 11 -15.05 66.81 -1.59
C THR A 11 -14.79 65.79 -2.71
N LEU A 12 -13.56 65.70 -3.16
CA LEU A 12 -13.12 64.56 -4.01
C LEU A 12 -13.07 63.28 -3.16
N ILE A 13 -13.99 62.36 -3.39
CA ILE A 13 -13.90 61.00 -2.86
C ILE A 13 -12.86 60.24 -3.71
N VAL A 14 -11.65 60.16 -3.20
CA VAL A 14 -10.62 59.27 -3.72
C VAL A 14 -10.99 57.85 -3.26
N LEU A 15 -11.55 57.07 -4.17
CA LEU A 15 -11.66 55.59 -3.99
C LEU A 15 -10.25 55.02 -3.98
N SER A 16 -9.67 54.82 -2.82
CA SER A 16 -8.47 54.04 -2.62
C SER A 16 -8.83 52.57 -2.85
N PHE A 17 -8.49 52.06 -4.03
CA PHE A 17 -8.34 50.64 -4.21
C PHE A 17 -7.22 50.17 -3.29
N SER A 18 -7.56 49.68 -2.13
CA SER A 18 -6.64 48.95 -1.28
C SER A 18 -6.26 47.67 -2.03
N ASN A 19 -5.07 47.67 -2.62
CA ASN A 19 -4.37 46.48 -2.99
C ASN A 19 -4.30 45.59 -1.75
N ILE A 20 -5.13 44.55 -1.69
CA ILE A 20 -4.98 43.48 -0.73
C ILE A 20 -3.67 42.80 -1.12
N ALA A 21 -2.58 43.21 -0.50
CA ALA A 21 -1.34 42.46 -0.50
C ALA A 21 -1.67 41.14 0.19
N ILE A 22 -1.90 40.13 -0.62
CA ILE A 22 -1.91 38.73 -0.15
C ILE A 22 -0.51 38.54 0.45
N ALA A 23 -0.45 38.46 1.78
CA ALA A 23 0.77 38.06 2.46
C ALA A 23 1.24 36.74 1.80
N GLN A 24 2.31 36.80 1.03
CA GLN A 24 3.03 35.67 0.51
C GLN A 24 3.64 34.90 1.68
N SER A 25 2.82 34.19 2.45
CA SER A 25 3.31 33.05 3.20
C SER A 25 3.73 32.03 2.16
N ASN A 26 4.96 31.54 2.20
CA ASN A 26 5.55 30.53 1.33
C ASN A 26 4.51 29.48 0.92
N ILE A 27 3.83 29.70 -0.20
CA ILE A 27 2.96 28.70 -0.80
C ILE A 27 3.96 27.75 -1.46
N ASP A 28 4.15 26.58 -0.85
CA ASP A 28 4.95 25.52 -1.43
C ASP A 28 4.51 25.27 -2.88
N THR A 29 5.48 25.09 -3.77
CA THR A 29 5.19 24.72 -5.16
C THR A 29 4.21 23.54 -5.18
N PRO A 30 3.10 23.61 -5.94
CA PRO A 30 2.12 22.54 -6.00
C PRO A 30 2.81 21.23 -6.38
N SER A 31 2.67 20.20 -5.56
CA SER A 31 3.30 18.91 -5.81
C SER A 31 2.33 17.77 -5.56
N ILE A 32 2.35 16.78 -6.43
CA ILE A 32 1.51 15.59 -6.40
C ILE A 32 2.39 14.36 -6.12
N THR A 33 1.94 13.49 -5.25
CA THR A 33 2.54 12.19 -4.96
C THR A 33 1.52 11.08 -5.23
N PRO A 34 1.84 10.06 -6.03
CA PRO A 34 3.06 9.88 -6.82
C PRO A 34 3.26 10.97 -7.86
N VAL A 35 4.52 11.19 -8.25
CA VAL A 35 4.89 12.23 -9.21
C VAL A 35 4.30 11.90 -10.59
N PRO A 36 3.45 12.77 -11.15
CA PRO A 36 2.82 12.52 -12.44
C PRO A 36 3.82 12.46 -13.60
N VAL A 37 3.42 11.82 -14.69
CA VAL A 37 4.21 11.77 -15.95
C VAL A 37 4.38 13.17 -16.54
N LEU A 38 3.30 13.95 -16.59
CA LEU A 38 3.31 15.36 -16.97
C LEU A 38 2.56 16.17 -15.94
N CYS A 39 3.20 17.21 -15.40
CA CYS A 39 2.60 18.13 -14.44
C CYS A 39 3.11 19.55 -14.71
N LYS A 40 2.23 20.41 -15.19
CA LYS A 40 2.51 21.83 -15.45
C LYS A 40 1.49 22.68 -14.71
N LEU A 41 1.73 22.90 -13.43
CA LEU A 41 0.86 23.69 -12.54
C LEU A 41 1.52 25.02 -12.21
N SER A 42 0.73 26.08 -12.21
CA SER A 42 1.18 27.41 -11.81
C SER A 42 1.47 27.46 -10.32
N ALA A 43 2.55 28.10 -9.91
CA ALA A 43 2.84 28.39 -8.51
C ALA A 43 2.12 29.64 -8.01
N THR A 44 1.59 30.50 -8.89
CA THR A 44 1.08 31.84 -8.55
C THR A 44 -0.34 32.10 -9.08
N ASP A 45 -0.81 31.37 -10.08
CA ASP A 45 -2.12 31.56 -10.70
C ASP A 45 -3.08 30.44 -10.32
N TYR A 46 -4.19 30.80 -9.69
CA TYR A 46 -5.17 29.89 -9.11
C TYR A 46 -6.57 30.18 -9.66
N ALA A 47 -7.36 29.14 -9.80
CA ALA A 47 -8.79 29.22 -10.11
C ALA A 47 -9.63 28.85 -8.86
N PRO A 48 -10.88 29.33 -8.75
CA PRO A 48 -11.83 28.83 -7.77
C PRO A 48 -12.09 27.33 -7.95
N PHE A 49 -12.05 26.56 -6.86
CA PHE A 49 -12.40 25.14 -6.88
C PHE A 49 -13.90 24.96 -6.63
N ASN A 50 -14.74 25.38 -7.57
CA ASN A 50 -16.20 25.42 -7.44
C ASN A 50 -16.94 24.61 -8.49
N ALA A 51 -16.28 24.18 -9.57
CA ALA A 51 -16.85 23.36 -10.65
C ALA A 51 -15.86 22.30 -11.15
N ILE A 52 -16.37 21.10 -11.38
CA ILE A 52 -15.63 19.98 -12.00
C ILE A 52 -16.49 19.40 -13.10
N THR A 53 -15.94 19.30 -14.31
CA THR A 53 -16.50 18.51 -15.39
C THR A 53 -15.69 17.23 -15.56
N ILE A 54 -16.34 16.07 -15.47
CA ILE A 54 -15.70 14.76 -15.65
C ILE A 54 -16.15 14.17 -16.98
N PHE A 55 -15.22 14.00 -17.89
CA PHE A 55 -15.42 13.31 -19.16
C PHE A 55 -15.12 11.82 -18.98
N THR A 56 -16.17 11.01 -18.91
CA THR A 56 -16.08 9.55 -18.74
C THR A 56 -17.37 8.89 -19.24
N ASN A 57 -17.27 7.63 -19.64
CA ASN A 57 -18.43 6.80 -19.98
C ASN A 57 -18.86 5.88 -18.81
N ASP A 58 -18.21 6.00 -17.64
CA ASP A 58 -18.53 5.22 -16.45
C ASP A 58 -19.43 6.01 -15.49
N GLU A 59 -20.70 5.66 -15.48
CA GLU A 59 -21.71 6.32 -14.64
C GLU A 59 -21.42 6.21 -13.13
N SER A 60 -20.72 5.16 -12.70
CA SER A 60 -20.37 4.97 -11.29
C SER A 60 -19.42 6.05 -10.76
N ALA A 61 -18.66 6.69 -11.65
CA ALA A 61 -17.72 7.77 -11.34
C ALA A 61 -18.41 8.99 -10.72
N TYR A 62 -19.62 9.35 -11.20
CA TYR A 62 -20.38 10.49 -10.64
C TYR A 62 -20.74 10.27 -9.18
N LYS A 63 -21.31 9.11 -8.86
CA LYS A 63 -21.74 8.79 -7.49
C LYS A 63 -20.53 8.80 -6.54
N TRP A 64 -19.43 8.21 -6.98
CA TRP A 64 -18.20 8.17 -6.20
C TRP A 64 -17.63 9.57 -5.98
N ALA A 65 -17.48 10.36 -7.04
CA ALA A 65 -16.95 11.74 -6.99
C ALA A 65 -17.81 12.61 -6.08
N LYS A 66 -19.14 12.59 -6.24
CA LYS A 66 -20.07 13.37 -5.42
C LYS A 66 -19.95 13.03 -3.95
N THR A 67 -19.90 11.73 -3.62
CA THR A 67 -19.78 11.25 -2.24
C THR A 67 -18.48 11.75 -1.60
N HIS A 68 -17.35 11.58 -2.29
CA HIS A 68 -16.04 11.90 -1.72
C HIS A 68 -15.77 13.40 -1.68
N LEU A 69 -16.12 14.15 -2.71
CA LEU A 69 -15.97 15.61 -2.70
C LEU A 69 -16.84 16.26 -1.62
N SER A 70 -18.07 15.76 -1.41
CA SER A 70 -18.91 16.24 -0.30
C SER A 70 -18.30 15.91 1.07
N LYS A 71 -17.72 14.72 1.26
CA LYS A 71 -17.01 14.36 2.49
C LYS A 71 -15.76 15.24 2.73
N TRP A 72 -15.02 15.56 1.67
CA TRP A 72 -13.77 16.30 1.78
C TRP A 72 -13.95 17.80 1.99
N TYR A 73 -14.91 18.40 1.30
CA TYR A 73 -15.06 19.85 1.23
C TYR A 73 -16.36 20.38 1.88
N GLY A 74 -17.29 19.49 2.27
CA GLY A 74 -18.56 19.86 2.92
C GLY A 74 -19.39 20.79 2.04
N LYS A 75 -19.83 21.92 2.60
CA LYS A 75 -20.62 22.94 1.88
C LYS A 75 -19.86 23.64 0.74
N TYR A 76 -18.56 23.49 0.69
CA TYR A 76 -17.69 24.05 -0.35
C TYR A 76 -17.31 23.03 -1.44
N ALA A 77 -17.97 21.87 -1.45
CA ALA A 77 -17.77 20.89 -2.51
C ALA A 77 -18.12 21.49 -3.87
N PRO A 78 -17.30 21.28 -4.90
CA PRO A 78 -17.55 21.80 -6.23
C PRO A 78 -18.82 21.18 -6.85
N GLN A 79 -19.48 21.90 -7.74
CA GLN A 79 -20.51 21.34 -8.60
C GLN A 79 -19.88 20.34 -9.59
N ILE A 80 -20.54 19.21 -9.82
CA ILE A 80 -20.02 18.14 -10.69
C ILE A 80 -20.94 17.99 -11.88
N THR A 81 -20.34 17.99 -13.07
CA THR A 81 -20.98 17.66 -14.33
C THR A 81 -20.29 16.44 -14.92
N ILE A 82 -21.05 15.47 -15.43
CA ILE A 82 -20.54 14.35 -16.23
C ILE A 82 -20.84 14.63 -17.69
N ALA A 83 -19.85 14.40 -18.54
CA ALA A 83 -19.95 14.49 -19.98
C ALA A 83 -19.39 13.22 -20.63
N PRO A 84 -19.91 12.81 -21.80
CA PRO A 84 -19.37 11.67 -22.52
C PRO A 84 -17.88 11.86 -22.86
N PHE A 85 -17.10 10.82 -22.72
CA PHE A 85 -15.72 10.79 -23.17
C PHE A 85 -15.65 10.31 -24.60
N SER A 86 -15.30 11.20 -25.53
CA SER A 86 -15.19 10.94 -26.96
C SER A 86 -13.73 10.88 -27.47
N GLY A 87 -12.78 10.67 -26.55
CA GLY A 87 -11.35 10.66 -26.86
C GLY A 87 -10.83 9.30 -27.34
N GLU A 88 -9.56 9.28 -27.76
CA GLU A 88 -8.82 8.06 -28.07
C GLU A 88 -8.81 7.07 -26.89
N ASN A 89 -8.55 5.78 -27.17
CA ASN A 89 -8.48 4.72 -26.15
C ASN A 89 -7.49 5.08 -25.04
N MET A 90 -8.02 5.57 -23.91
CA MET A 90 -7.27 5.85 -22.72
C MET A 90 -7.19 4.57 -21.88
N ALA A 91 -6.00 4.22 -21.38
CA ALA A 91 -5.84 3.07 -20.48
C ALA A 91 -6.66 3.25 -19.19
N ASP A 92 -7.12 2.15 -18.61
CA ASP A 92 -8.05 2.15 -17.46
C ASP A 92 -7.57 2.98 -16.26
N GLU A 93 -6.26 3.00 -16.01
CA GLU A 93 -5.67 3.73 -14.89
C GLU A 93 -5.16 5.13 -15.27
N ALA A 94 -5.24 5.50 -16.55
CA ALA A 94 -4.81 6.81 -17.03
C ALA A 94 -5.87 7.89 -16.75
N TYR A 95 -5.39 9.11 -16.54
CA TYR A 95 -6.24 10.29 -16.43
C TYR A 95 -5.50 11.54 -16.88
N SER A 96 -6.25 12.56 -17.23
CA SER A 96 -5.74 13.93 -17.35
C SER A 96 -6.69 14.91 -16.70
N PHE A 97 -6.17 16.06 -16.30
CA PHE A 97 -7.02 17.19 -15.95
C PHE A 97 -6.39 18.50 -16.36
N VAL A 98 -7.26 19.47 -16.65
CA VAL A 98 -6.91 20.87 -16.91
C VAL A 98 -7.66 21.74 -15.92
N VAL A 99 -6.96 22.72 -15.37
CA VAL A 99 -7.52 23.75 -14.49
C VAL A 99 -7.40 25.09 -15.17
N ASN A 100 -8.53 25.79 -15.34
CA ASN A 100 -8.62 27.13 -15.89
C ASN A 100 -9.72 27.92 -15.18
N ASP A 101 -10.03 29.13 -15.65
CA ASP A 101 -11.04 30.01 -15.03
C ASP A 101 -12.48 29.41 -15.05
N ASN A 102 -12.75 28.45 -15.91
CA ASN A 102 -14.03 27.74 -15.98
C ASN A 102 -14.11 26.53 -15.02
N GLY A 103 -13.08 26.29 -14.21
CA GLY A 103 -13.00 25.18 -13.26
C GLY A 103 -12.05 24.06 -13.70
N VAL A 104 -12.32 22.87 -13.21
CA VAL A 104 -11.50 21.66 -13.46
C VAL A 104 -12.18 20.77 -14.48
N GLN A 105 -11.44 20.35 -15.49
CA GLN A 105 -11.88 19.37 -16.49
C GLN A 105 -11.05 18.10 -16.35
N ILE A 106 -11.68 16.98 -15.98
CA ILE A 106 -11.05 15.66 -15.83
C ILE A 106 -11.44 14.80 -17.01
N LYS A 107 -10.48 14.07 -17.60
CA LYS A 107 -10.72 13.02 -18.60
C LYS A 107 -10.18 11.69 -18.06
N ALA A 108 -11.01 10.64 -18.10
CA ALA A 108 -10.65 9.29 -17.69
C ALA A 108 -11.54 8.25 -18.34
N ALA A 109 -11.01 7.09 -18.69
CA ALA A 109 -11.78 6.02 -19.33
C ALA A 109 -12.89 5.47 -18.40
N ASN A 110 -12.59 5.36 -17.11
CA ASN A 110 -13.48 4.77 -16.11
C ASN A 110 -13.26 5.36 -14.72
N ILE A 111 -13.96 4.80 -13.71
CA ILE A 111 -13.90 5.23 -12.31
C ILE A 111 -12.48 5.15 -11.71
N ILE A 112 -11.61 4.25 -12.18
CA ILE A 112 -10.25 4.11 -11.63
C ILE A 112 -9.45 5.38 -11.92
N GLY A 113 -9.42 5.81 -13.19
CA GLY A 113 -8.76 7.05 -13.59
C GLY A 113 -9.37 8.28 -12.91
N VAL A 114 -10.72 8.33 -12.75
CA VAL A 114 -11.38 9.42 -12.01
C VAL A 114 -10.94 9.48 -10.55
N ARG A 115 -10.84 8.33 -9.87
CA ARG A 115 -10.32 8.28 -8.48
C ARG A 115 -8.91 8.86 -8.38
N TYR A 116 -8.01 8.44 -9.28
CA TYR A 116 -6.63 8.92 -9.29
C TYR A 116 -6.52 10.41 -9.60
N ALA A 117 -7.35 10.91 -10.53
CA ALA A 117 -7.43 12.35 -10.79
C ALA A 117 -7.86 13.14 -9.54
N LEU A 118 -8.91 12.68 -8.86
CA LEU A 118 -9.44 13.33 -7.66
C LEU A 118 -8.49 13.23 -6.46
N PHE A 119 -7.75 12.13 -6.30
CA PHE A 119 -6.70 12.04 -5.30
C PHE A 119 -5.54 13.00 -5.60
N SER A 120 -5.18 13.19 -6.85
CA SER A 120 -4.17 14.17 -7.26
C SER A 120 -4.64 15.60 -7.02
N LEU A 121 -5.86 15.94 -7.41
CA LEU A 121 -6.47 17.25 -7.15
C LEU A 121 -6.52 17.56 -5.66
N ARG A 122 -6.90 16.59 -4.83
CA ARG A 122 -6.96 16.78 -3.36
C ARG A 122 -5.61 17.19 -2.77
N GLN A 123 -4.49 16.81 -3.35
CA GLN A 123 -3.16 17.17 -2.86
C GLN A 123 -2.76 18.60 -3.18
N ILE A 124 -3.42 19.24 -4.13
CA ILE A 124 -3.09 20.59 -4.61
C ILE A 124 -4.20 21.61 -4.39
N VAL A 125 -5.40 21.19 -4.03
CA VAL A 125 -6.49 22.08 -3.61
C VAL A 125 -6.19 22.64 -2.22
N ILE A 126 -6.16 23.96 -2.11
CA ILE A 126 -5.85 24.65 -0.87
C ILE A 126 -7.02 25.52 -0.40
N PRO A 127 -7.18 25.75 0.90
CA PRO A 127 -8.17 26.70 1.40
C PRO A 127 -7.87 28.12 0.93
N GLY A 128 -8.84 28.76 0.29
CA GLY A 128 -8.87 30.20 0.11
C GLY A 128 -9.23 30.83 1.48
N ARG A 129 -8.30 31.56 2.06
CA ARG A 129 -8.45 32.11 3.42
C ARG A 129 -9.02 33.53 3.38
N GLY A 130 -10.17 33.73 4.00
CA GLY A 130 -10.52 34.98 4.69
C GLY A 130 -9.74 35.11 6.00
N THR A 131 -9.90 36.22 6.71
CA THR A 131 -9.04 36.59 7.86
C THR A 131 -8.99 35.59 9.01
N GLN A 132 -9.94 34.64 9.14
CA GLN A 132 -9.95 33.62 10.21
C GLN A 132 -10.63 32.29 9.85
N LYS A 133 -11.33 32.18 8.75
CA LYS A 133 -12.09 30.96 8.38
C LYS A 133 -11.86 30.58 6.92
N VAL A 134 -12.01 29.27 6.60
CA VAL A 134 -12.08 28.81 5.22
C VAL A 134 -13.37 29.34 4.60
N GLU A 135 -13.28 30.13 3.53
CA GLU A 135 -14.42 30.72 2.83
C GLU A 135 -14.63 30.10 1.45
N SER A 136 -13.58 29.48 0.91
CA SER A 136 -13.60 28.82 -0.38
C SER A 136 -12.43 27.83 -0.50
N TYR A 137 -12.34 27.16 -1.62
CA TYR A 137 -11.14 26.42 -2.02
C TYR A 137 -10.66 26.94 -3.37
N ILE A 138 -9.36 26.90 -3.58
CA ILE A 138 -8.70 27.28 -4.83
C ILE A 138 -7.76 26.16 -5.28
N VAL A 139 -7.50 26.10 -6.58
CA VAL A 139 -6.65 25.10 -7.20
C VAL A 139 -5.71 25.77 -8.21
N PRO A 140 -4.42 25.37 -8.28
CA PRO A 140 -3.47 25.99 -9.22
C PRO A 140 -3.90 25.69 -10.67
N LYS A 141 -3.86 26.71 -11.54
CA LYS A 141 -4.12 26.55 -12.97
C LYS A 141 -3.01 25.75 -13.64
N GLY A 142 -3.38 25.04 -14.69
CA GLY A 142 -2.45 24.24 -15.49
C GLY A 142 -2.99 22.89 -15.91
N GLU A 143 -2.09 21.97 -16.22
CA GLU A 143 -2.45 20.65 -16.75
C GLU A 143 -1.66 19.52 -16.10
N VAL A 144 -2.32 18.39 -15.95
CA VAL A 144 -1.72 17.10 -15.56
C VAL A 144 -2.15 16.04 -16.55
N ASN A 145 -1.20 15.21 -17.02
CA ASN A 145 -1.46 14.00 -17.79
C ASN A 145 -0.67 12.86 -17.17
N ASP A 146 -1.36 11.75 -16.84
CA ASP A 146 -0.80 10.81 -15.90
C ASP A 146 -1.29 9.38 -16.10
N TYR A 147 -0.38 8.42 -15.92
CA TYR A 147 -0.63 6.99 -16.02
C TYR A 147 0.48 6.20 -15.33
N PRO A 148 0.22 4.98 -14.84
CA PRO A 148 1.25 4.19 -14.17
C PRO A 148 2.19 3.48 -15.14
N THR A 149 3.46 3.39 -14.75
CA THR A 149 4.47 2.59 -15.46
C THR A 149 4.34 1.11 -15.14
N MET A 150 4.05 0.76 -13.87
CA MET A 150 4.00 -0.62 -13.41
C MET A 150 2.58 -1.11 -13.19
N LYS A 151 2.30 -2.35 -13.61
CA LYS A 151 0.99 -3.01 -13.44
C LYS A 151 0.70 -3.34 -11.96
N PHE A 152 1.68 -3.89 -11.25
CA PHE A 152 1.56 -4.19 -9.83
C PHE A 152 2.28 -3.13 -9.00
N ARG A 153 1.53 -2.42 -8.17
CA ARG A 153 2.01 -1.39 -7.26
C ARG A 153 1.47 -1.73 -5.88
N GLY A 154 2.23 -2.52 -5.16
CA GLY A 154 1.81 -3.11 -3.90
C GLY A 154 2.50 -2.52 -2.68
N ILE A 155 1.82 -2.65 -1.54
CA ILE A 155 2.40 -2.44 -0.23
C ILE A 155 2.02 -3.59 0.69
N HIS A 156 3.00 -4.13 1.39
CA HIS A 156 2.83 -5.21 2.37
C HIS A 156 2.79 -4.61 3.77
N ILE A 157 1.82 -5.01 4.55
CA ILE A 157 1.54 -4.51 5.90
C ILE A 157 1.45 -5.70 6.84
N CYS A 158 2.28 -5.74 7.87
CA CYS A 158 2.11 -6.66 8.98
C CYS A 158 1.03 -6.14 9.94
N TRP A 159 0.06 -6.98 10.29
CA TRP A 159 -0.90 -6.67 11.33
C TRP A 159 -0.44 -7.34 12.63
N PHE A 160 0.18 -6.58 13.50
CA PHE A 160 0.67 -7.04 14.79
C PHE A 160 -0.42 -7.04 15.86
N PRO A 161 -0.27 -7.81 16.96
CA PRO A 161 -1.23 -7.83 18.06
C PRO A 161 -1.54 -6.46 18.66
N GLU A 162 -0.56 -5.59 18.70
CA GLU A 162 -0.65 -4.22 19.23
C GLU A 162 -1.15 -3.20 18.21
N SER A 163 -1.28 -3.57 16.94
CA SER A 163 -1.78 -2.67 15.90
C SER A 163 -3.28 -2.40 16.08
N HIS A 164 -3.65 -1.14 16.07
CA HIS A 164 -5.05 -0.75 16.11
C HIS A 164 -5.70 -0.81 14.70
N GLU A 165 -6.98 -1.16 14.65
CA GLU A 165 -7.73 -1.18 13.39
C GLU A 165 -7.67 0.15 12.63
N TRP A 166 -7.68 1.29 13.34
CA TRP A 166 -7.61 2.60 12.69
C TRP A 166 -6.25 2.88 12.00
N GLU A 167 -5.18 2.25 12.46
CA GLU A 167 -3.85 2.35 11.83
C GLU A 167 -3.86 1.61 10.50
N ILE A 168 -4.34 0.37 10.52
CA ILE A 168 -4.49 -0.45 9.31
C ILE A 168 -5.41 0.25 8.30
N GLU A 169 -6.55 0.78 8.76
CA GLU A 169 -7.47 1.54 7.91
C GLU A 169 -6.78 2.72 7.22
N ARG A 170 -5.99 3.50 7.97
CA ARG A 170 -5.25 4.63 7.38
C ARG A 170 -4.19 4.19 6.39
N MET A 171 -3.49 3.11 6.68
CA MET A 171 -2.49 2.58 5.76
C MET A 171 -3.14 2.14 4.43
N ILE A 172 -4.32 1.52 4.47
CA ILE A 172 -5.11 1.19 3.28
C ILE A 172 -5.54 2.47 2.54
N ARG A 173 -6.05 3.48 3.25
CA ARG A 173 -6.44 4.77 2.66
C ARG A 173 -5.26 5.50 2.04
N MET A 174 -4.10 5.48 2.68
CA MET A 174 -2.85 6.04 2.13
C MET A 174 -2.39 5.29 0.89
N ALA A 175 -2.52 3.96 0.87
CA ALA A 175 -2.22 3.18 -0.31
C ALA A 175 -3.07 3.64 -1.51
N ALA A 176 -4.38 3.77 -1.34
CA ALA A 176 -5.27 4.30 -2.37
C ALA A 176 -4.90 5.74 -2.78
N TYR A 177 -4.67 6.60 -1.80
CA TYR A 177 -4.35 8.01 -2.02
C TYR A 177 -3.04 8.20 -2.80
N TYR A 178 -2.09 7.29 -2.60
CA TYR A 178 -0.81 7.25 -3.32
C TYR A 178 -0.81 6.26 -4.49
N LYS A 179 -2.00 5.87 -4.96
CA LYS A 179 -2.23 5.10 -6.19
C LYS A 179 -1.58 3.71 -6.21
N PHE A 180 -1.38 3.08 -5.05
CA PHE A 180 -1.17 1.65 -4.99
C PHE A 180 -2.47 0.94 -5.36
N ASN A 181 -2.38 -0.18 -6.07
CA ASN A 181 -3.54 -0.99 -6.44
C ASN A 181 -3.67 -2.29 -5.63
N TYR A 182 -2.64 -2.67 -4.87
CA TYR A 182 -2.64 -3.86 -4.01
C TYR A 182 -2.12 -3.55 -2.61
N VAL A 183 -2.74 -4.16 -1.61
CA VAL A 183 -2.26 -4.17 -0.22
C VAL A 183 -2.26 -5.60 0.27
N ILE A 184 -1.09 -6.13 0.67
CA ILE A 184 -0.97 -7.42 1.33
C ILE A 184 -1.10 -7.18 2.84
N LEU A 185 -1.97 -7.94 3.49
CA LEU A 185 -2.10 -7.97 4.94
C LEU A 185 -1.57 -9.29 5.48
N GLU A 186 -0.41 -9.24 6.12
CA GLU A 186 0.16 -10.37 6.83
C GLU A 186 -0.35 -10.42 8.27
N GLN A 187 -0.94 -11.53 8.66
CA GLN A 187 -1.34 -11.76 10.03
C GLN A 187 -0.17 -12.29 10.88
N TRP A 188 -0.04 -11.78 12.10
CA TRP A 188 1.00 -12.19 13.06
C TRP A 188 0.36 -12.78 14.32
N GLY A 189 -0.38 -13.89 14.16
CA GLY A 189 -1.19 -14.46 15.22
C GLY A 189 -2.38 -13.58 15.60
N THR A 190 -2.81 -12.70 14.71
CA THR A 190 -3.85 -11.70 14.93
C THR A 190 -5.17 -12.04 14.28
N TYR A 191 -5.17 -12.98 13.33
CA TYR A 191 -6.37 -13.41 12.62
C TYR A 191 -7.23 -14.31 13.51
N GLN A 192 -8.49 -13.94 13.69
CA GLN A 192 -9.49 -14.71 14.43
C GLN A 192 -9.97 -15.89 13.58
N SER A 193 -9.13 -16.92 13.46
CA SER A 193 -9.48 -18.13 12.72
C SER A 193 -10.54 -18.95 13.43
N ARG A 194 -11.51 -19.45 12.67
CA ARG A 194 -12.54 -20.38 13.14
C ARG A 194 -12.06 -21.82 13.09
N VAL A 195 -11.15 -22.14 12.16
CA VAL A 195 -10.59 -23.50 12.01
C VAL A 195 -9.38 -23.76 12.89
N ALA A 196 -8.67 -22.69 13.29
CA ALA A 196 -7.51 -22.76 14.18
C ALA A 196 -7.58 -21.70 15.31
N PRO A 197 -8.60 -21.75 16.19
CA PRO A 197 -8.78 -20.73 17.23
C PRO A 197 -7.65 -20.71 18.26
N TRP A 198 -6.83 -21.75 18.29
CA TRP A 198 -5.65 -21.86 19.16
C TRP A 198 -4.39 -21.21 18.57
N LEU A 199 -4.40 -20.80 17.31
CA LEU A 199 -3.22 -20.26 16.60
C LEU A 199 -3.11 -18.73 16.70
N HIS A 200 -3.99 -18.06 17.41
CA HIS A 200 -3.95 -16.61 17.54
C HIS A 200 -3.81 -16.17 19.00
N TRP A 201 -3.39 -14.91 19.15
CA TRP A 201 -3.35 -14.25 20.45
C TRP A 201 -4.73 -14.20 21.12
N PRO A 202 -4.81 -14.15 22.45
CA PRO A 202 -6.05 -13.78 23.11
C PRO A 202 -6.58 -12.43 22.58
N ASN A 203 -7.89 -12.33 22.30
CA ASN A 203 -8.53 -11.13 21.75
C ASN A 203 -7.87 -10.61 20.45
N PRO A 204 -7.78 -11.43 19.42
CA PRO A 204 -7.10 -11.06 18.17
C PRO A 204 -7.81 -9.87 17.51
N PRO A 205 -7.06 -8.82 17.07
CA PRO A 205 -7.67 -7.62 16.49
C PRO A 205 -8.19 -7.84 15.07
N MET A 206 -7.66 -8.82 14.34
CA MET A 206 -8.05 -9.10 12.96
C MET A 206 -9.30 -9.99 12.91
N THR A 207 -10.43 -9.40 13.33
CA THR A 207 -11.72 -10.09 13.35
C THR A 207 -12.33 -10.14 11.96
N LYS A 208 -13.22 -11.11 11.72
CA LYS A 208 -14.02 -11.17 10.48
C LYS A 208 -14.77 -9.87 10.18
N LYS A 209 -15.26 -9.18 11.22
CA LYS A 209 -15.93 -7.87 11.08
C LYS A 209 -14.97 -6.79 10.58
N ALA A 210 -13.77 -6.74 11.15
CA ALA A 210 -12.74 -5.79 10.74
C ALA A 210 -12.29 -6.04 9.29
N ILE A 211 -12.06 -7.30 8.92
CA ILE A 211 -11.68 -7.68 7.56
C ILE A 211 -12.76 -7.28 6.56
N LYS A 212 -14.02 -7.64 6.78
CA LYS A 212 -15.13 -7.27 5.89
C LYS A 212 -15.24 -5.75 5.70
N ARG A 213 -15.03 -4.97 6.78
CA ARG A 213 -15.03 -3.51 6.70
C ARG A 213 -13.88 -3.01 5.83
N PHE A 214 -12.69 -3.57 5.97
CA PHE A 214 -11.53 -3.16 5.18
C PHE A 214 -11.62 -3.59 3.72
N VAL A 215 -12.15 -4.77 3.44
CA VAL A 215 -12.45 -5.21 2.07
C VAL A 215 -13.44 -4.27 1.39
N ALA A 216 -14.52 -3.89 2.09
CA ALA A 216 -15.48 -2.93 1.54
C ALA A 216 -14.85 -1.56 1.29
N LEU A 217 -14.07 -1.05 2.25
CA LEU A 217 -13.34 0.20 2.12
C LEU A 217 -12.35 0.18 0.94
N SER A 218 -11.55 -0.88 0.83
CA SER A 218 -10.55 -0.97 -0.22
C SER A 218 -11.17 -1.06 -1.62
N LYS A 219 -12.26 -1.78 -1.78
CA LYS A 219 -13.06 -1.77 -3.01
C LYS A 219 -13.61 -0.38 -3.36
N GLU A 220 -14.13 0.33 -2.35
CA GLU A 220 -14.59 1.72 -2.52
C GLU A 220 -13.46 2.62 -3.03
N LEU A 221 -12.24 2.42 -2.53
CA LEU A 221 -11.07 3.22 -2.87
C LEU A 221 -10.29 2.73 -4.11
N GLY A 222 -10.64 1.57 -4.68
CA GLY A 222 -9.96 0.99 -5.84
C GLY A 222 -8.65 0.27 -5.52
N VAL A 223 -8.54 -0.31 -4.32
CA VAL A 223 -7.41 -1.12 -3.87
C VAL A 223 -7.89 -2.55 -3.63
N THR A 224 -7.07 -3.53 -3.97
CA THR A 224 -7.34 -4.94 -3.67
C THR A 224 -6.55 -5.38 -2.44
N LEU A 225 -7.23 -5.93 -1.43
CA LEU A 225 -6.57 -6.54 -0.28
C LEU A 225 -6.22 -8.00 -0.58
N ILE A 226 -5.00 -8.39 -0.26
CA ILE A 226 -4.46 -9.75 -0.43
C ILE A 226 -4.10 -10.29 0.96
N PRO A 227 -4.67 -11.42 1.40
CA PRO A 227 -4.26 -12.05 2.65
C PRO A 227 -2.92 -12.75 2.52
N GLN A 228 -2.14 -12.78 3.60
CA GLN A 228 -0.94 -13.59 3.72
C GLN A 228 -1.07 -14.59 4.88
N LEU A 229 -0.78 -15.84 4.58
CA LEU A 229 -0.59 -16.91 5.55
C LEU A 229 0.75 -17.57 5.31
N ASN A 230 1.63 -17.61 6.32
CA ASN A 230 2.90 -18.29 6.22
C ASN A 230 2.68 -19.82 6.34
N ILE A 231 2.77 -20.51 5.20
CA ILE A 231 2.49 -21.95 5.12
C ILE A 231 3.73 -22.83 5.34
N PHE A 232 4.92 -22.25 5.52
CA PHE A 232 6.16 -22.98 5.69
C PHE A 232 6.96 -22.47 6.89
N GLY A 233 7.89 -21.51 6.75
CA GLY A 233 8.53 -20.83 7.88
C GLY A 233 7.56 -19.93 8.64
N HIS A 234 7.99 -19.43 9.80
CA HIS A 234 7.18 -18.54 10.64
C HIS A 234 5.84 -19.13 11.12
N ALA A 235 5.73 -20.43 11.20
CA ALA A 235 4.50 -21.16 11.51
C ALA A 235 4.06 -21.02 12.97
N SER A 236 4.91 -21.44 13.90
CA SER A 236 4.76 -21.19 15.32
C SER A 236 5.93 -20.34 15.77
N PHE A 237 5.63 -19.26 16.47
CA PHE A 237 6.64 -18.28 16.82
C PHE A 237 7.22 -18.57 18.19
N SER A 238 8.52 -18.85 18.24
CA SER A 238 9.22 -18.95 19.50
C SER A 238 9.30 -17.58 20.20
N ARG A 239 9.53 -17.58 21.52
CA ARG A 239 9.72 -16.36 22.32
C ARG A 239 10.81 -15.43 21.77
N ASN A 240 11.76 -15.99 21.02
CA ASN A 240 12.88 -15.26 20.44
C ASN A 240 12.54 -14.56 19.12
N VAL A 241 11.34 -14.76 18.60
CA VAL A 241 10.90 -14.14 17.36
C VAL A 241 9.97 -12.98 17.69
N SER A 242 10.48 -11.80 17.49
CA SER A 242 9.83 -10.54 17.82
C SER A 242 8.36 -10.47 17.38
N GLY A 243 7.48 -10.25 18.34
CA GLY A 243 6.08 -9.92 18.09
C GLY A 243 5.20 -11.03 17.54
N LYS A 244 5.73 -12.24 17.34
CA LYS A 244 4.95 -13.36 16.81
C LYS A 244 4.51 -14.30 17.93
N HIS A 245 3.36 -14.92 17.71
CA HIS A 245 2.75 -15.82 18.67
C HIS A 245 3.52 -17.13 18.82
N ALA A 246 3.95 -17.46 20.03
CA ALA A 246 4.66 -18.71 20.33
C ALA A 246 3.66 -19.84 20.62
N THR A 247 3.02 -20.36 19.59
CA THR A 247 1.93 -21.33 19.73
C THR A 247 2.31 -22.55 20.53
N ILE A 248 3.49 -23.14 20.26
CA ILE A 248 3.92 -24.37 20.94
C ILE A 248 4.23 -24.14 22.41
N ASP A 249 4.73 -22.95 22.78
CA ASP A 249 4.97 -22.61 24.19
C ASP A 249 3.66 -22.55 25.00
N ILE A 250 2.56 -22.19 24.34
CA ILE A 250 1.25 -22.04 24.99
C ILE A 250 0.41 -23.30 24.85
N ARG A 251 0.57 -24.00 23.74
CA ARG A 251 -0.24 -25.15 23.32
C ARG A 251 0.64 -26.29 22.85
N PRO A 252 1.41 -26.94 23.78
CA PRO A 252 2.35 -27.98 23.42
C PRO A 252 1.70 -29.21 22.76
N GLU A 253 0.40 -29.41 22.97
CA GLU A 253 -0.37 -30.48 22.33
C GLU A 253 -0.43 -30.39 20.81
N TYR A 254 -0.17 -29.20 20.24
CA TYR A 254 -0.11 -28.99 18.78
C TYR A 254 1.28 -29.17 18.19
N GLN A 255 2.30 -29.52 19.01
CA GLN A 255 3.67 -29.76 18.53
C GLN A 255 3.73 -30.71 17.31
N PRO A 256 2.91 -31.78 17.19
CA PRO A 256 2.97 -32.67 16.02
C PRO A 256 2.66 -32.01 14.67
N LEU A 257 2.01 -30.84 14.67
CA LEU A 257 1.72 -30.09 13.44
C LEU A 257 2.94 -29.31 12.91
N PHE A 258 3.98 -29.20 13.71
CA PHE A 258 5.15 -28.37 13.44
C PHE A 258 6.44 -29.21 13.42
N GLU A 259 7.46 -28.69 12.74
CA GLU A 259 8.81 -29.24 12.84
C GLU A 259 9.37 -29.05 14.27
N PRO A 260 10.07 -30.05 14.83
CA PRO A 260 10.79 -29.87 16.08
C PRO A 260 12.01 -28.93 15.84
N VAL A 261 12.51 -28.21 16.79
CA VAL A 261 12.19 -28.17 18.23
C VAL A 261 11.30 -26.95 18.54
N ALA A 262 11.51 -25.84 17.86
CA ALA A 262 10.90 -24.56 18.15
C ALA A 262 9.58 -24.32 17.37
N GLY A 263 9.18 -25.24 16.47
CA GLY A 263 8.00 -25.07 15.65
C GLY A 263 8.09 -23.89 14.68
N TRP A 264 9.28 -23.59 14.23
CA TRP A 264 9.50 -22.51 13.26
C TRP A 264 8.85 -22.78 11.92
N ASN A 265 8.86 -24.05 11.49
CA ASN A 265 8.18 -24.52 10.30
C ASN A 265 6.95 -25.35 10.65
N TRP A 266 5.98 -25.34 9.74
CA TRP A 266 4.99 -26.39 9.70
C TRP A 266 5.62 -27.72 9.29
N CYS A 267 5.08 -28.85 9.81
CA CYS A 267 5.49 -30.17 9.36
C CYS A 267 4.86 -30.48 8.00
N LEU A 268 5.66 -30.45 6.93
CA LEU A 268 5.17 -30.57 5.56
C LEU A 268 4.63 -31.96 5.21
N SER A 269 5.07 -33.00 5.93
CA SER A 269 4.63 -34.40 5.72
C SER A 269 3.39 -34.76 6.53
N ASN A 270 3.05 -33.99 7.58
CA ASN A 270 1.91 -34.30 8.43
C ASN A 270 0.59 -34.02 7.69
N PRO A 271 -0.31 -35.03 7.49
CA PRO A 271 -1.56 -34.84 6.77
C PRO A 271 -2.52 -33.88 7.47
N GLU A 272 -2.51 -33.83 8.81
CA GLU A 272 -3.37 -32.89 9.57
C GLU A 272 -2.90 -31.45 9.39
N THR A 273 -1.56 -31.22 9.32
CA THR A 273 -1.01 -29.91 8.98
C THR A 273 -1.48 -29.47 7.59
N ARG A 274 -1.37 -30.35 6.59
CA ARG A 274 -1.80 -30.04 5.22
C ARG A 274 -3.29 -29.74 5.13
N LYS A 275 -4.11 -30.47 5.85
CA LYS A 275 -5.55 -30.24 5.92
C LYS A 275 -5.87 -28.92 6.59
N LEU A 276 -5.22 -28.63 7.72
CA LEU A 276 -5.38 -27.39 8.48
C LEU A 276 -5.03 -26.16 7.64
N ILE A 277 -3.84 -26.17 7.00
CA ILE A 277 -3.38 -25.06 6.15
C ILE A 277 -4.37 -24.80 5.01
N LYS A 278 -4.84 -25.84 4.33
CA LYS A 278 -5.86 -25.71 3.27
C LYS A 278 -7.16 -25.09 3.80
N SER A 279 -7.62 -25.52 4.98
CA SER A 279 -8.83 -24.97 5.60
C SER A 279 -8.66 -23.49 5.99
N MET A 280 -7.49 -23.09 6.51
CA MET A 280 -7.19 -21.71 6.85
C MET A 280 -7.10 -20.83 5.59
N ILE A 281 -6.53 -21.35 4.50
CA ILE A 281 -6.49 -20.61 3.22
C ILE A 281 -7.91 -20.36 2.70
N ILE A 282 -8.77 -21.38 2.73
CA ILE A 282 -10.19 -21.23 2.31
C ILE A 282 -10.90 -20.19 3.17
N GLU A 283 -10.73 -20.26 4.50
CA GLU A 283 -11.31 -19.30 5.44
C GLU A 283 -10.87 -17.86 5.15
N LEU A 284 -9.57 -17.64 4.90
CA LEU A 284 -9.03 -16.32 4.56
C LEU A 284 -9.53 -15.84 3.20
N LEU A 285 -9.61 -16.70 2.19
CA LEU A 285 -10.14 -16.33 0.88
C LEU A 285 -11.60 -15.85 1.00
N GLU A 286 -12.43 -16.55 1.76
CA GLU A 286 -13.84 -16.17 2.00
C GLU A 286 -13.94 -14.82 2.75
N ASP A 287 -13.11 -14.64 3.79
CA ASP A 287 -13.16 -13.41 4.59
C ASP A 287 -12.64 -12.19 3.82
N PHE A 288 -11.71 -12.39 2.88
CA PHE A 288 -11.17 -11.36 1.98
C PHE A 288 -11.93 -11.22 0.65
N ASP A 289 -13.06 -11.91 0.49
CA ASP A 289 -13.92 -11.86 -0.70
C ASP A 289 -13.21 -12.34 -1.98
N ASN A 290 -12.46 -13.44 -1.88
CA ASN A 290 -11.78 -14.13 -2.97
C ASN A 290 -10.94 -13.20 -3.86
N PRO A 291 -9.86 -12.59 -3.34
CA PRO A 291 -8.99 -11.72 -4.11
C PRO A 291 -8.22 -12.51 -5.18
N PRO A 292 -7.72 -11.86 -6.24
CA PRO A 292 -7.03 -12.54 -7.34
C PRO A 292 -5.67 -13.14 -6.96
N PHE A 293 -5.14 -12.80 -5.79
CA PHE A 293 -3.86 -13.28 -5.28
C PHE A 293 -3.99 -13.72 -3.82
N PHE A 294 -3.13 -14.64 -3.43
CA PHE A 294 -2.94 -15.07 -2.04
C PHE A 294 -1.44 -15.24 -1.77
N HIS A 295 -0.91 -14.59 -0.74
CA HIS A 295 0.50 -14.69 -0.39
C HIS A 295 0.72 -15.83 0.61
N ILE A 296 1.50 -16.83 0.22
CA ILE A 296 1.75 -18.05 1.01
C ILE A 296 2.99 -17.97 1.91
N GLY A 297 3.69 -16.81 1.96
CA GLY A 297 4.91 -16.64 2.74
C GLY A 297 6.07 -17.45 2.20
N CYS A 298 6.47 -18.50 2.92
CA CYS A 298 7.54 -19.44 2.60
C CYS A 298 8.97 -18.94 2.81
N ASP A 299 9.15 -17.82 3.51
CA ASP A 299 10.46 -17.25 3.82
C ASP A 299 11.11 -17.87 5.06
N GLU A 300 12.44 -17.73 5.12
CA GLU A 300 13.30 -18.04 6.27
C GLU A 300 13.05 -19.42 6.91
N ALA A 301 12.54 -20.37 6.14
CA ALA A 301 12.27 -21.71 6.64
C ALA A 301 13.56 -22.48 6.94
N LEU A 302 13.54 -23.30 7.97
CA LEU A 302 14.62 -24.20 8.32
C LEU A 302 14.50 -25.51 7.53
N LYS A 303 15.64 -26.22 7.39
CA LYS A 303 15.59 -27.56 6.83
C LYS A 303 14.76 -28.46 7.77
N PRO A 304 13.79 -29.22 7.26
CA PRO A 304 13.02 -30.15 8.06
C PRO A 304 13.91 -31.16 8.81
N SER A 305 13.52 -31.51 10.01
CA SER A 305 14.26 -32.43 10.89
C SER A 305 13.41 -33.55 11.45
N CYS A 306 12.11 -33.54 11.27
CA CYS A 306 11.26 -34.62 11.71
C CYS A 306 11.49 -35.91 10.86
N PRO A 307 11.33 -37.11 11.46
CA PRO A 307 11.58 -38.37 10.74
C PRO A 307 10.74 -38.50 9.47
N GLU A 308 9.50 -38.02 9.46
CA GLU A 308 8.62 -38.16 8.31
C GLU A 308 9.04 -37.24 7.14
N CYS A 309 9.37 -36.00 7.41
CA CYS A 309 9.86 -35.07 6.38
C CYS A 309 11.22 -35.50 5.81
N CYS A 310 12.05 -36.20 6.61
CA CYS A 310 13.37 -36.69 6.19
C CYS A 310 13.33 -37.98 5.34
N LYS A 311 12.16 -38.60 5.16
CA LYS A 311 12.04 -39.82 4.35
C LYS A 311 12.18 -39.61 2.85
N GLN A 312 12.05 -38.40 2.36
CA GLN A 312 12.11 -38.03 0.96
C GLN A 312 13.03 -36.85 0.71
N PRO A 313 13.52 -36.63 -0.52
CA PRO A 313 14.32 -35.48 -0.87
C PRO A 313 13.56 -34.19 -0.55
N TYR A 314 14.26 -33.23 0.04
CA TYR A 314 13.63 -31.97 0.48
C TYR A 314 13.03 -31.16 -0.70
N SER A 315 13.66 -31.24 -1.88
CA SER A 315 13.12 -30.62 -3.10
C SER A 315 11.76 -31.20 -3.50
N GLU A 316 11.59 -32.51 -3.42
CA GLU A 316 10.34 -33.18 -3.75
C GLU A 316 9.24 -32.87 -2.74
N LEU A 317 9.59 -32.93 -1.44
CA LEU A 317 8.68 -32.59 -0.37
C LEU A 317 8.14 -31.15 -0.53
N LEU A 318 9.02 -30.19 -0.84
CA LEU A 318 8.65 -28.79 -1.00
C LEU A 318 7.75 -28.60 -2.24
N VAL A 319 8.11 -29.22 -3.37
CA VAL A 319 7.33 -29.12 -4.61
C VAL A 319 5.93 -29.74 -4.43
N ASP A 320 5.83 -30.92 -3.80
CA ASP A 320 4.56 -31.56 -3.53
C ASP A 320 3.68 -30.70 -2.59
N TYR A 321 4.27 -30.19 -1.51
CA TYR A 321 3.54 -29.37 -0.54
C TYR A 321 3.03 -28.06 -1.14
N ILE A 322 3.92 -27.24 -1.72
CA ILE A 322 3.55 -25.98 -2.36
C ILE A 322 2.62 -26.24 -3.56
N GLY A 323 2.90 -27.28 -4.35
CA GLY A 323 2.03 -27.68 -5.47
C GLY A 323 0.61 -28.01 -5.03
N SER A 324 0.45 -28.67 -3.86
CA SER A 324 -0.88 -28.95 -3.32
C SER A 324 -1.66 -27.70 -2.89
N VAL A 325 -0.97 -26.67 -2.40
CA VAL A 325 -1.56 -25.37 -2.06
C VAL A 325 -1.84 -24.57 -3.33
N HIS A 326 -0.91 -24.55 -4.26
CA HIS A 326 -1.10 -23.93 -5.58
C HIS A 326 -2.33 -24.47 -6.30
N LYS A 327 -2.51 -25.80 -6.32
CA LYS A 327 -3.70 -26.44 -6.91
C LYS A 327 -4.99 -25.93 -6.26
N LEU A 328 -5.04 -25.88 -4.91
CA LEU A 328 -6.19 -25.35 -4.17
C LEU A 328 -6.55 -23.92 -4.58
N LEU A 329 -5.54 -23.06 -4.73
CA LEU A 329 -5.70 -21.66 -5.11
C LEU A 329 -6.13 -21.54 -6.59
N SER A 330 -5.49 -22.26 -7.50
CA SER A 330 -5.77 -22.25 -8.94
C SER A 330 -7.19 -22.71 -9.25
N GLU A 331 -7.71 -23.74 -8.55
CA GLU A 331 -9.09 -24.22 -8.68
C GLU A 331 -10.12 -23.13 -8.30
N ARG A 332 -9.69 -22.06 -7.62
CA ARG A 332 -10.49 -20.89 -7.24
C ARG A 332 -10.18 -19.64 -8.05
N GLY A 333 -9.35 -19.77 -9.10
CA GLY A 333 -8.90 -18.64 -9.91
C GLY A 333 -7.96 -17.67 -9.18
N VAL A 334 -7.32 -18.13 -8.11
CA VAL A 334 -6.41 -17.32 -7.27
C VAL A 334 -4.96 -17.70 -7.57
N ARG A 335 -4.11 -16.71 -7.81
CA ARG A 335 -2.67 -16.92 -8.00
C ARG A 335 -1.93 -16.88 -6.67
N ALA A 336 -1.03 -17.83 -6.46
CA ALA A 336 -0.12 -17.84 -5.31
C ALA A 336 0.98 -16.77 -5.48
N MET A 337 1.37 -16.14 -4.38
CA MET A 337 2.56 -15.30 -4.25
C MET A 337 3.45 -15.87 -3.14
N MET A 338 4.77 -15.85 -3.30
CA MET A 338 5.70 -16.35 -2.26
C MET A 338 7.01 -15.57 -2.23
N TRP A 339 7.65 -15.55 -1.07
CA TRP A 339 8.99 -14.98 -0.91
C TRP A 339 10.04 -15.88 -1.59
N GLN A 340 11.08 -15.26 -2.14
CA GLN A 340 12.07 -15.91 -2.99
C GLN A 340 13.20 -16.64 -2.25
N ASP A 341 13.51 -16.27 -1.02
CA ASP A 341 14.78 -16.58 -0.36
C ASP A 341 15.07 -18.06 -0.19
N MET A 342 14.02 -18.90 -0.02
CA MET A 342 14.17 -20.35 0.03
C MET A 342 14.48 -20.97 -1.34
N LEU A 343 14.25 -20.25 -2.43
CA LEU A 343 14.54 -20.70 -3.79
C LEU A 343 15.94 -20.30 -4.28
N LEU A 344 16.69 -19.58 -3.44
CA LEU A 344 18.07 -19.17 -3.67
C LEU A 344 19.00 -19.91 -2.70
N GLU A 345 19.98 -20.66 -3.25
CA GLU A 345 20.90 -21.45 -2.45
C GLU A 345 21.83 -20.57 -1.63
N LYS A 346 21.86 -20.79 -0.31
CA LYS A 346 22.78 -20.10 0.60
C LYS A 346 24.23 -20.47 0.29
N GLY A 347 25.06 -19.47 0.07
CA GLY A 347 26.47 -19.65 -0.24
C GLY A 347 26.79 -19.75 -1.75
N ASP A 348 25.79 -19.81 -2.62
CA ASP A 348 26.03 -19.72 -4.07
C ASP A 348 26.56 -18.30 -4.41
N PRO A 349 27.70 -18.19 -5.11
CA PRO A 349 28.31 -16.89 -5.45
C PRO A 349 27.39 -15.94 -6.22
N ARG A 350 26.44 -16.47 -7.01
CA ARG A 350 25.44 -15.67 -7.73
C ARG A 350 24.59 -14.81 -6.79
N TRP A 351 24.35 -15.29 -5.58
CA TRP A 351 23.48 -14.65 -4.58
C TRP A 351 24.28 -13.90 -3.53
N GLN A 352 25.55 -13.59 -3.80
CA GLN A 352 26.34 -12.81 -2.86
C GLN A 352 25.65 -11.47 -2.54
N GLY A 353 25.40 -11.25 -1.25
CA GLY A 353 24.70 -10.05 -0.76
C GLY A 353 23.17 -10.15 -0.72
N TYR A 354 22.58 -11.16 -1.34
CA TYR A 354 21.16 -11.49 -1.12
C TYR A 354 20.93 -12.16 0.24
N LYS A 355 19.68 -12.15 0.69
CA LYS A 355 19.20 -13.11 1.67
C LYS A 355 18.77 -14.37 0.93
N ALA A 356 19.70 -15.28 0.73
CA ALA A 356 19.48 -16.61 0.21
C ALA A 356 19.49 -17.56 1.40
N ASN A 357 18.33 -18.10 1.76
CA ASN A 357 18.14 -18.99 2.91
C ASN A 357 17.94 -20.45 2.48
N GLY A 358 17.78 -20.69 1.18
CA GLY A 358 17.59 -22.00 0.63
C GLY A 358 18.81 -22.90 0.72
N THR A 359 18.57 -24.19 0.56
CA THR A 359 19.59 -25.24 0.35
C THR A 359 19.72 -25.53 -1.15
N ALA A 360 20.72 -26.32 -1.56
CA ALA A 360 20.82 -26.84 -2.94
C ALA A 360 19.53 -27.57 -3.37
N GLU A 361 18.85 -28.24 -2.44
CA GLU A 361 17.60 -28.94 -2.69
C GLU A 361 16.44 -27.98 -2.92
N THR A 362 16.25 -26.97 -2.06
CA THR A 362 15.15 -26.00 -2.25
C THR A 362 15.36 -25.12 -3.48
N ALA A 363 16.61 -24.79 -3.83
CA ALA A 363 16.94 -24.08 -5.06
C ALA A 363 16.57 -24.88 -6.33
N LYS A 364 16.64 -26.22 -6.30
CA LYS A 364 16.15 -27.08 -7.39
C LYS A 364 14.64 -26.95 -7.56
N ALA A 365 13.87 -26.79 -6.47
CA ALA A 365 12.42 -26.62 -6.50
C ALA A 365 11.99 -25.43 -7.37
N ALA A 366 12.79 -24.36 -7.46
CA ALA A 366 12.52 -23.20 -8.31
C ALA A 366 12.32 -23.58 -9.81
N LYS A 367 12.93 -24.68 -10.27
CA LYS A 367 12.78 -25.13 -11.66
C LYS A 367 11.49 -25.91 -11.88
N THR A 368 10.92 -26.50 -10.84
CA THR A 368 9.81 -27.47 -10.91
C THR A 368 8.48 -26.88 -10.46
N LEU A 369 8.48 -25.93 -9.53
CA LEU A 369 7.27 -25.27 -9.04
C LEU A 369 6.45 -24.64 -10.18
N PRO A 370 5.12 -24.54 -10.05
CA PRO A 370 4.22 -23.91 -11.02
C PRO A 370 4.66 -22.49 -11.37
N LYS A 371 4.67 -22.15 -12.66
CA LYS A 371 5.27 -20.91 -13.18
C LYS A 371 4.35 -19.69 -13.08
N ASP A 372 3.10 -19.88 -12.78
CA ASP A 372 2.13 -18.83 -12.49
C ASP A 372 2.19 -18.31 -11.04
N ILE A 373 3.00 -18.95 -10.17
CA ILE A 373 3.34 -18.37 -8.86
C ILE A 373 4.09 -17.07 -9.07
N VAL A 374 3.68 -16.01 -8.34
CA VAL A 374 4.39 -14.72 -8.35
C VAL A 374 5.50 -14.75 -7.31
N ILE A 375 6.73 -14.54 -7.74
CA ILE A 375 7.89 -14.51 -6.84
C ILE A 375 8.07 -13.09 -6.29
N CYS A 376 8.03 -12.97 -4.97
CA CYS A 376 8.24 -11.72 -4.22
C CYS A 376 9.68 -11.67 -3.71
N ASP A 377 10.53 -10.89 -4.36
CA ASP A 377 11.99 -10.87 -4.18
C ASP A 377 12.41 -9.70 -3.29
N TRP A 378 12.59 -9.96 -1.99
CA TRP A 378 12.98 -8.95 -1.04
C TRP A 378 14.48 -8.73 -0.96
N PHE A 379 14.89 -7.44 -1.04
CA PHE A 379 16.27 -7.01 -0.96
C PHE A 379 16.38 -5.67 -0.21
N TYR A 380 17.03 -5.67 0.97
CA TYR A 380 17.03 -4.52 1.89
C TYR A 380 18.41 -3.87 2.09
N LYS A 381 19.42 -4.37 1.37
CA LYS A 381 20.78 -3.87 1.48
C LYS A 381 21.02 -2.63 0.59
N LYS A 382 22.27 -2.17 0.56
CA LYS A 382 22.70 -1.07 -0.34
C LYS A 382 22.30 -1.38 -1.78
N PRO A 383 21.91 -0.36 -2.56
CA PRO A 383 21.51 -0.54 -3.95
C PRO A 383 22.62 -1.20 -4.77
N ARG A 384 22.20 -2.00 -5.74
CA ARG A 384 23.08 -2.72 -6.67
C ARG A 384 22.91 -2.13 -8.08
N GLN A 385 23.91 -2.30 -8.92
CA GLN A 385 23.83 -1.98 -10.34
C GLN A 385 22.92 -2.99 -11.08
N ASN A 386 23.01 -4.27 -10.70
CA ASN A 386 22.19 -5.34 -11.24
C ASN A 386 21.59 -6.17 -10.10
N TYR A 387 20.42 -6.72 -10.36
CA TYR A 387 19.72 -7.65 -9.49
C TYR A 387 19.60 -8.98 -10.23
N GLU A 388 20.53 -9.89 -9.96
CA GLU A 388 20.68 -11.17 -10.68
C GLU A 388 19.46 -12.08 -10.51
N SER A 389 18.79 -12.01 -9.35
CA SER A 389 17.57 -12.76 -9.08
C SER A 389 16.41 -12.39 -10.00
N TYR A 390 16.31 -11.13 -10.44
CA TYR A 390 15.23 -10.67 -11.34
C TYR A 390 15.32 -11.37 -12.70
N THR A 391 16.50 -11.40 -13.29
CA THR A 391 16.73 -12.10 -14.55
C THR A 391 16.63 -13.61 -14.38
N TYR A 392 17.07 -14.14 -13.25
CA TYR A 392 16.96 -15.57 -12.93
C TYR A 392 15.51 -16.04 -12.88
N PHE A 393 14.67 -15.45 -12.05
CA PHE A 393 13.28 -15.87 -11.95
C PHE A 393 12.50 -15.65 -13.25
N LYS A 394 12.76 -14.53 -13.95
CA LYS A 394 12.18 -14.32 -15.27
C LYS A 394 12.60 -15.39 -16.28
N SER A 395 13.87 -15.81 -16.28
CA SER A 395 14.36 -16.87 -17.17
C SER A 395 13.72 -18.24 -16.88
N LEU A 396 13.23 -18.45 -15.65
CA LEU A 396 12.47 -19.62 -15.26
C LEU A 396 10.97 -19.52 -15.60
N GLY A 397 10.51 -18.40 -16.15
CA GLY A 397 9.13 -18.18 -16.54
C GLY A 397 8.20 -17.65 -15.45
N TYR A 398 8.74 -17.14 -14.33
CA TYR A 398 7.94 -16.55 -13.26
C TYR A 398 7.63 -15.07 -13.51
N ASP A 399 6.42 -14.66 -13.15
CA ASP A 399 6.18 -13.26 -12.80
C ASP A 399 6.91 -12.94 -11.48
N HIS A 400 7.51 -11.76 -11.43
CA HIS A 400 8.40 -11.37 -10.35
C HIS A 400 8.13 -9.95 -9.87
N LEU A 401 8.07 -9.76 -8.56
CA LEU A 401 7.96 -8.48 -7.89
C LEU A 401 9.25 -8.16 -7.15
N ALA A 402 9.78 -6.97 -7.31
CA ALA A 402 10.81 -6.48 -6.42
C ALA A 402 10.18 -5.97 -5.12
N CYS A 403 10.73 -6.39 -3.99
CA CYS A 403 10.17 -6.12 -2.67
C CYS A 403 11.17 -5.30 -1.83
N PRO A 404 11.29 -3.98 -2.07
CA PRO A 404 12.12 -3.10 -1.26
C PRO A 404 11.51 -2.85 0.13
N TRP A 405 12.33 -2.34 1.05
CA TRP A 405 11.90 -1.85 2.35
C TRP A 405 12.05 -0.31 2.41
N ASP A 406 12.70 0.21 3.44
CA ASP A 406 12.72 1.63 3.84
C ASP A 406 13.89 2.45 3.27
N ASN A 407 14.84 1.81 2.61
CA ASN A 407 15.99 2.48 2.01
C ASN A 407 15.61 3.18 0.69
N ARG A 408 15.53 4.50 0.71
CA ARG A 408 15.15 5.31 -0.44
C ARG A 408 15.95 4.99 -1.72
N SER A 409 17.27 4.93 -1.61
CA SER A 409 18.13 4.64 -2.78
C SER A 409 17.95 3.19 -3.25
N GLY A 410 17.70 2.26 -2.33
CA GLY A 410 17.35 0.87 -2.63
C GLY A 410 16.03 0.76 -3.39
N ILE A 411 14.99 1.48 -2.96
CA ILE A 411 13.68 1.51 -3.65
C ILE A 411 13.86 2.02 -5.08
N ILE A 412 14.56 3.14 -5.26
CA ILE A 412 14.79 3.73 -6.59
C ILE A 412 15.56 2.77 -7.51
N ALA A 413 16.63 2.15 -7.00
CA ALA A 413 17.46 1.23 -7.79
C ALA A 413 16.67 -0.03 -8.19
N GLN A 414 15.88 -0.60 -7.28
CA GLN A 414 15.04 -1.76 -7.57
C GLN A 414 13.93 -1.44 -8.58
N ALA A 415 13.29 -0.27 -8.46
CA ALA A 415 12.28 0.15 -9.42
C ALA A 415 12.84 0.28 -10.86
N LYS A 416 14.01 0.90 -11.02
CA LYS A 416 14.69 0.98 -12.31
C LYS A 416 15.10 -0.39 -12.85
N ALA A 417 15.51 -1.29 -11.96
CA ALA A 417 15.84 -2.66 -12.35
C ALA A 417 14.60 -3.46 -12.79
N VAL A 418 13.46 -3.27 -12.13
CA VAL A 418 12.15 -3.82 -12.52
C VAL A 418 11.78 -3.38 -13.94
N GLU A 419 11.85 -2.10 -14.23
CA GLU A 419 11.55 -1.56 -15.54
C GLU A 419 12.49 -2.14 -16.62
N LYS A 420 13.80 -2.12 -16.36
CA LYS A 420 14.83 -2.66 -17.28
C LYS A 420 14.63 -4.16 -17.53
N ALA A 421 14.29 -4.93 -16.52
CA ALA A 421 14.06 -6.37 -16.63
C ALA A 421 12.66 -6.70 -17.20
N GLY A 422 11.73 -5.75 -17.21
CA GLY A 422 10.33 -5.95 -17.61
C GLY A 422 9.64 -6.97 -16.71
N THR A 423 9.81 -6.84 -15.40
CA THR A 423 9.17 -7.70 -14.40
C THR A 423 7.81 -7.13 -13.99
N PHE A 424 7.07 -7.83 -13.11
CA PHE A 424 5.65 -7.57 -12.88
C PHE A 424 5.36 -6.24 -12.13
N GLY A 425 6.27 -5.80 -11.25
CA GLY A 425 6.13 -4.54 -10.52
C GLY A 425 6.87 -4.47 -9.19
N LEU A 426 6.36 -3.61 -8.29
CA LEU A 426 6.91 -3.38 -6.95
C LEU A 426 5.91 -3.76 -5.86
N LEU A 427 6.43 -4.35 -4.78
CA LEU A 427 5.73 -4.62 -3.52
C LEU A 427 6.60 -4.09 -2.37
N ALA A 428 6.37 -2.88 -1.89
CA ALA A 428 7.09 -2.37 -0.73
C ALA A 428 6.71 -3.12 0.54
N THR A 429 7.69 -3.45 1.39
CA THR A 429 7.47 -4.20 2.62
C THR A 429 7.52 -3.32 3.86
N ILE A 430 6.67 -3.61 4.86
CA ILE A 430 6.65 -2.94 6.16
C ILE A 430 6.70 -3.99 7.25
N TRP A 431 7.88 -4.18 7.84
CA TRP A 431 8.15 -5.22 8.84
C TRP A 431 8.09 -4.73 10.29
N ASN A 432 8.14 -3.41 10.48
CA ASN A 432 8.18 -2.81 11.82
C ASN A 432 6.86 -2.13 12.16
N HIS A 433 6.69 -1.87 13.45
CA HIS A 433 5.65 -0.93 13.88
C HIS A 433 5.84 0.42 13.19
N TYR A 434 4.84 0.92 12.67
CA TYR A 434 4.51 1.81 11.59
C TYR A 434 4.99 3.25 11.72
N TRP A 435 5.94 3.60 12.58
CA TRP A 435 6.07 4.99 12.97
C TRP A 435 7.46 5.53 12.76
N GLY A 436 7.54 6.64 12.07
CA GLY A 436 8.76 7.36 11.82
C GLY A 436 8.97 7.75 10.36
N HIS A 437 10.15 8.26 10.06
CA HIS A 437 10.56 8.68 8.71
C HIS A 437 10.48 7.54 7.69
N ASN A 438 10.64 6.31 8.13
CA ASN A 438 10.70 5.14 7.27
C ASN A 438 9.37 4.87 6.57
N LEU A 439 8.22 4.98 7.27
CA LEU A 439 6.92 4.81 6.64
C LEU A 439 6.68 5.82 5.51
N ALA A 440 7.04 7.08 5.73
CA ALA A 440 6.94 8.12 4.71
C ALA A 440 7.81 7.80 3.50
N ASN A 441 9.07 7.36 3.72
CA ASN A 441 9.95 6.92 2.63
C ASN A 441 9.37 5.77 1.83
N ILE A 442 8.83 4.75 2.52
CA ILE A 442 8.23 3.59 1.87
C ILE A 442 7.09 4.04 0.95
N TYR A 443 6.11 4.78 1.49
CA TYR A 443 4.94 5.20 0.71
C TYR A 443 5.30 6.17 -0.41
N VAL A 444 6.02 7.26 -0.11
CA VAL A 444 6.31 8.33 -1.07
C VAL A 444 7.24 7.86 -2.17
N THR A 445 8.32 7.17 -1.80
CA THR A 445 9.33 6.76 -2.79
C THR A 445 8.81 5.61 -3.64
N THR A 446 8.22 4.58 -3.02
CA THR A 446 7.71 3.43 -3.78
C THR A 446 6.57 3.80 -4.70
N SER A 447 5.59 4.59 -4.22
CA SER A 447 4.48 5.01 -5.06
C SER A 447 4.96 5.82 -6.26
N SER A 448 5.86 6.79 -6.04
CA SER A 448 6.41 7.61 -7.12
C SER A 448 7.16 6.78 -8.16
N MET A 449 8.00 5.84 -7.71
CA MET A 449 8.78 4.99 -8.61
C MET A 449 7.96 3.92 -9.32
N ALA A 450 6.95 3.35 -8.66
CA ALA A 450 6.05 2.38 -9.28
C ALA A 450 5.07 3.03 -10.27
N TRP A 451 4.72 4.29 -10.01
CA TRP A 451 3.86 5.08 -10.87
C TRP A 451 4.60 5.65 -12.08
N ASN A 452 5.77 6.26 -11.84
CA ASN A 452 6.60 6.89 -12.87
C ASN A 452 8.09 6.63 -12.56
N THR A 453 8.68 5.65 -13.22
CA THR A 453 10.07 5.25 -13.00
C THR A 453 11.10 6.32 -13.40
N ASN A 454 10.70 7.31 -14.22
CA ASN A 454 11.51 8.45 -14.60
C ASN A 454 11.43 9.61 -13.59
N ALA A 455 10.54 9.52 -12.60
CA ALA A 455 10.37 10.57 -11.62
C ALA A 455 11.57 10.67 -10.66
N THR A 456 11.77 11.87 -10.12
CA THR A 456 12.55 12.07 -8.90
C THR A 456 11.58 12.14 -7.72
N PRO A 457 11.51 11.10 -6.89
CA PRO A 457 10.59 11.12 -5.74
C PRO A 457 10.87 12.31 -4.82
N PRO A 458 9.87 12.93 -4.19
CA PRO A 458 10.06 14.01 -3.24
C PRO A 458 11.01 13.61 -2.10
N THR A 459 11.89 14.52 -1.68
CA THR A 459 12.77 14.35 -0.52
C THR A 459 12.13 14.85 0.76
N GLU A 460 11.25 15.85 0.64
CA GLU A 460 10.51 16.39 1.78
C GLU A 460 9.29 15.54 2.09
N LEU A 461 9.33 14.91 3.26
CA LEU A 461 8.31 13.96 3.68
C LEU A 461 7.23 14.58 4.60
N ASN A 462 7.28 15.89 4.82
CA ASN A 462 6.34 16.58 5.72
C ASN A 462 4.89 16.48 5.23
N LYS A 463 4.68 16.52 3.91
CA LYS A 463 3.35 16.35 3.31
C LYS A 463 2.74 14.98 3.61
N PHE A 464 3.55 13.92 3.73
CA PHE A 464 3.05 12.60 4.11
C PHE A 464 2.31 12.63 5.45
N LYS A 465 2.86 13.29 6.47
CA LYS A 465 2.21 13.38 7.79
C LYS A 465 0.87 14.09 7.71
N THR A 466 0.79 15.15 6.90
CA THR A 466 -0.46 15.89 6.65
C THR A 466 -1.47 14.99 5.93
N HIS A 467 -1.07 14.36 4.84
CA HIS A 467 -1.92 13.43 4.09
C HIS A 467 -2.39 12.26 4.97
N PHE A 468 -1.50 11.67 5.77
CA PHE A 468 -1.85 10.57 6.68
C PHE A 468 -2.89 10.96 7.75
N ARG A 469 -2.91 12.21 8.18
CA ARG A 469 -3.97 12.74 9.04
C ARG A 469 -5.27 12.97 8.28
N GLU A 470 -5.18 13.50 7.07
CA GLU A 470 -6.32 13.89 6.25
C GLU A 470 -7.06 12.72 5.62
N VAL A 471 -6.38 11.61 5.29
CA VAL A 471 -7.04 10.43 4.72
C VAL A 471 -7.95 9.71 5.72
N GLY A 472 -7.77 9.95 7.00
CA GLY A 472 -8.68 9.51 8.06
C GLY A 472 -9.91 10.39 8.20
N TRP A 473 -10.52 10.87 7.12
CA TRP A 473 -11.63 11.81 7.06
C TRP A 473 -12.97 11.37 7.68
N ASP A 474 -12.97 10.29 8.41
CA ASP A 474 -14.13 9.84 9.18
C ASP A 474 -14.19 10.46 10.58
N SER A 475 -15.41 10.59 11.11
CA SER A 475 -15.73 11.18 12.42
C SER A 475 -14.98 10.59 13.61
N ASN A 476 -14.46 9.39 13.48
CA ASN A 476 -13.64 8.72 14.49
C ASN A 476 -12.25 9.36 14.69
N PHE A 477 -11.77 10.18 13.75
CA PHE A 477 -10.50 10.87 13.88
C PHE A 477 -10.42 11.80 15.10
N LYS A 478 -11.54 12.42 15.51
CA LYS A 478 -11.60 13.28 16.71
C LYS A 478 -11.28 12.52 17.99
N LYS A 479 -11.62 11.22 18.05
CA LYS A 479 -11.38 10.34 19.21
C LYS A 479 -9.90 10.03 19.41
N TYR A 480 -9.12 10.03 18.33
CA TYR A 480 -7.68 9.67 18.35
C TYR A 480 -6.74 10.87 18.30
N LYS A 481 -7.26 12.11 18.40
CA LYS A 481 -6.43 13.33 18.47
C LYS A 481 -5.42 13.34 19.62
N GLN A 482 -5.66 12.54 20.64
CA GLN A 482 -4.78 12.42 21.82
C GLN A 482 -3.54 11.56 21.55
N PHE A 483 -3.53 10.73 20.51
CA PHE A 483 -2.39 9.89 20.16
C PHE A 483 -1.46 10.57 19.14
N GLY A 484 -1.21 11.86 19.31
CA GLY A 484 -0.26 12.64 18.51
C GLY A 484 1.20 12.28 18.73
N VAL A 485 1.48 11.26 19.51
CA VAL A 485 2.81 10.69 19.68
C VAL A 485 2.87 9.45 18.81
N PHE A 486 3.57 9.55 17.70
CA PHE A 486 4.04 8.38 16.95
C PHE A 486 4.96 7.61 17.91
N HIS A 487 4.51 6.50 18.45
CA HIS A 487 5.35 5.66 19.29
C HIS A 487 6.52 5.16 18.45
N THR A 488 7.69 5.71 18.74
CA THR A 488 8.95 5.14 18.29
C THR A 488 9.21 3.92 19.16
N GLN A 489 9.18 2.74 18.53
CA GLN A 489 9.61 1.48 19.12
C GLN A 489 8.85 1.06 20.39
N VAL A 490 7.82 0.28 20.21
CA VAL A 490 7.47 -0.68 21.24
C VAL A 490 8.53 -1.79 21.16
N PRO A 491 9.26 -2.07 22.22
CA PRO A 491 10.23 -3.15 22.20
C PRO A 491 9.51 -4.46 21.90
N THR A 492 9.90 -5.10 20.82
CA THR A 492 9.34 -6.38 20.35
C THR A 492 9.51 -7.53 21.34
N THR A 493 10.19 -7.31 22.45
CA THR A 493 10.54 -8.30 23.48
C THR A 493 9.56 -8.38 24.66
N THR A 494 8.53 -7.51 24.73
CA THR A 494 7.65 -7.43 25.91
C THR A 494 6.31 -8.14 25.76
N TYR A 495 6.02 -8.81 24.65
CA TYR A 495 4.65 -9.20 24.30
C TYR A 495 4.19 -10.55 24.80
N TYR A 496 5.05 -11.38 25.29
CA TYR A 496 4.61 -12.61 25.88
C TYR A 496 5.44 -12.94 27.14
N ASN A 497 4.85 -12.67 28.29
CA ASN A 497 5.23 -13.28 29.56
C ASN A 497 4.06 -14.18 29.98
N PRO A 498 4.19 -15.51 29.93
CA PRO A 498 3.14 -16.44 30.35
C PRO A 498 2.82 -16.36 31.85
N GLU A 499 3.62 -15.61 32.61
CA GLU A 499 3.46 -15.44 34.06
C GLU A 499 2.82 -14.08 34.44
N ARG A 500 2.31 -13.32 33.47
CA ARG A 500 1.56 -12.08 33.71
C ARG A 500 0.13 -12.20 33.28
#